data_185de67b4180adb5b14fb529cda78e03
#
_entry.id   185de67b4180adb5b14fb529cda78e03
#
_cell.length_a   1.000
_cell.length_b   1.000
_cell.length_c   1.000
_cell.angle_alpha   90.00
_cell.angle_beta   90.00
_cell.angle_gamma   90.00
#
_symmetry.space_group_name_H-M   'P 1'
#
loop_
_entity.id
_entity.type
_entity.pdbx_description
1 polymer ?
#
loop_
_entity_poly.entity_id
_entity_poly.type
_entity_poly.pdbx_seq_one_letter_code
_entity_poly.pdbx_strand_id
1 'polypeptide(L)'
;MRAITIDQNTKQELIKQFTNYLDIARLAGNQLNFSAAVCKVSDKPRPQLYIDGNAYLKMLLYVRDTSTEIAWHGTVERDIENNTYTITNVFLYPQRLTAATVQTDQEKYNQWIEELDDDTFNSLRFQGHSHVNFGVTPSGTDLAYYNDMLQILPKNDFYIFMIMNKSNAVTFLIYDLATNTIYETEDIDVHIISSNTVDLIQYIAASKSKYCEKPTPITNTSYPSWNYNNDLYVGTRDLPPTKPTPKTKEINFDVNDMLETIEKKYKNVKVKGSKKK
;
A
#
# COMPACT_ATOMS: atom_id res chain seq x y z
N MET A 1 5.66 15.07 5.83
CA MET A 1 5.48 15.66 4.49
C MET A 1 6.84 15.90 3.84
N ARG A 2 7.08 15.39 2.63
CA ARG A 2 8.36 15.48 1.91
C ARG A 2 8.14 15.91 0.46
N ALA A 3 9.16 16.50 -0.17
CA ALA A 3 9.11 16.78 -1.60
C ALA A 3 9.45 15.53 -2.42
N ILE A 4 8.73 15.27 -3.50
CA ILE A 4 8.97 14.15 -4.42
C ILE A 4 10.17 14.46 -5.31
N THR A 5 10.24 15.67 -5.82
CA THR A 5 11.35 16.13 -6.67
C THR A 5 12.11 17.27 -6.02
N ILE A 6 13.42 17.33 -6.28
CA ILE A 6 14.27 18.39 -5.77
C ILE A 6 14.21 19.57 -6.74
N ASP A 7 13.34 20.55 -6.45
CA ASP A 7 13.28 21.81 -7.19
C ASP A 7 14.47 22.74 -6.85
N GLN A 8 14.57 23.88 -7.54
CA GLN A 8 15.68 24.82 -7.34
C GLN A 8 15.73 25.40 -5.92
N ASN A 9 14.56 25.67 -5.32
CA ASN A 9 14.50 26.20 -3.95
C ASN A 9 14.97 25.14 -2.94
N THR A 10 14.53 23.90 -3.13
CA THR A 10 14.97 22.75 -2.33
C THR A 10 16.46 22.50 -2.47
N LYS A 11 17.03 22.63 -3.71
CA LYS A 11 18.48 22.54 -3.92
C LYS A 11 19.23 23.60 -3.15
N GLN A 12 18.78 24.85 -3.19
CA GLN A 12 19.42 25.94 -2.46
C GLN A 12 19.39 25.71 -0.96
N GLU A 13 18.27 25.24 -0.43
CA GLU A 13 18.15 24.90 0.99
C GLU A 13 19.08 23.75 1.39
N LEU A 14 19.16 22.70 0.59
CA LEU A 14 20.07 21.57 0.82
C LEU A 14 21.53 22.00 0.76
N ILE A 15 21.89 22.86 -0.19
CA ILE A 15 23.25 23.40 -0.29
C ILE A 15 23.58 24.21 0.96
N LYS A 16 22.66 25.04 1.44
CA LYS A 16 22.83 25.81 2.67
C LYS A 16 23.02 24.90 3.89
N GLN A 17 22.17 23.87 4.04
CA GLN A 17 22.31 22.90 5.13
C GLN A 17 23.63 22.15 5.06
N PHE A 18 24.05 21.73 3.87
CA PHE A 18 25.34 21.08 3.67
C PHE A 18 26.52 22.01 3.99
N THR A 19 26.48 23.27 3.57
CA THR A 19 27.49 24.26 3.89
C THR A 19 27.62 24.48 5.40
N ASN A 20 26.47 24.68 6.08
CA ASN A 20 26.48 24.81 7.54
C ASN A 20 27.02 23.55 8.24
N TYR A 21 26.71 22.36 7.69
CA TYR A 21 27.26 21.11 8.21
C TYR A 21 28.78 21.06 8.05
N LEU A 22 29.35 21.49 6.92
CA LEU A 22 30.79 21.51 6.69
C LEU A 22 31.52 22.45 7.64
N ASP A 23 30.89 23.56 8.03
CA ASP A 23 31.46 24.54 8.97
C ASP A 23 31.71 23.95 10.37
N ILE A 24 30.88 22.95 10.76
CA ILE A 24 30.95 22.29 12.07
C ILE A 24 31.46 20.86 12.03
N ALA A 25 31.54 20.27 10.81
CA ALA A 25 31.90 18.88 10.65
C ALA A 25 33.33 18.58 11.06
N ARG A 26 33.51 17.46 11.76
CA ARG A 26 34.84 16.91 12.06
C ARG A 26 34.94 15.52 11.46
N LEU A 27 36.07 15.29 10.78
CA LEU A 27 36.31 13.97 10.21
C LEU A 27 36.63 12.97 11.30
N ALA A 28 35.83 11.91 11.36
CA ALA A 28 36.18 10.69 12.06
C ALA A 28 36.56 9.64 11.01
N GLY A 29 37.84 9.62 10.63
CA GLY A 29 38.33 8.82 9.51
C GLY A 29 38.21 9.56 8.16
N ASN A 30 38.06 8.81 7.05
CA ASN A 30 38.02 9.35 5.69
C ASN A 30 36.60 9.57 5.13
N GLN A 31 35.58 9.56 5.97
CA GLN A 31 34.19 9.64 5.52
C GLN A 31 33.44 10.78 6.22
N LEU A 32 32.64 11.49 5.44
CA LEU A 32 31.66 12.46 5.90
C LEU A 32 30.27 11.87 5.67
N ASN A 33 29.46 11.87 6.73
CA ASN A 33 28.05 11.45 6.65
C ASN A 33 27.18 12.69 6.84
N PHE A 34 26.48 13.08 5.78
CA PHE A 34 25.52 14.18 5.80
C PHE A 34 24.11 13.63 5.64
N SER A 35 23.22 14.06 6.52
CA SER A 35 21.79 13.76 6.44
C SER A 35 21.02 15.07 6.48
N ALA A 36 20.19 15.31 5.48
CA ALA A 36 19.32 16.48 5.42
C ALA A 36 17.86 16.05 5.30
N ALA A 37 17.00 16.72 6.05
CA ALA A 37 15.57 16.57 5.90
C ALA A 37 15.04 17.72 5.03
N VAL A 38 14.35 17.34 3.95
CA VAL A 38 13.63 18.31 3.12
C VAL A 38 12.18 18.31 3.58
N CYS A 39 11.84 19.26 4.45
CA CYS A 39 10.46 19.48 4.86
C CYS A 39 9.98 20.79 4.23
N LYS A 40 9.00 20.73 3.32
CA LYS A 40 8.16 21.89 3.03
C LYS A 40 7.06 21.91 4.08
N VAL A 41 7.00 22.96 4.89
CA VAL A 41 5.78 23.22 5.65
C VAL A 41 4.75 23.67 4.62
N SER A 42 3.73 22.84 4.38
CA SER A 42 2.63 23.23 3.52
C SER A 42 1.67 24.06 4.32
N ASP A 43 1.28 25.22 3.79
CA ASP A 43 0.18 26.03 4.33
C ASP A 43 -1.19 25.38 4.05
N LYS A 44 -1.22 24.26 3.32
CA LYS A 44 -2.44 23.50 3.06
C LYS A 44 -2.87 22.69 4.28
N PRO A 45 -4.18 22.53 4.48
CA PRO A 45 -4.69 21.62 5.51
C PRO A 45 -4.15 20.20 5.31
N ARG A 46 -4.11 19.43 6.39
CA ARG A 46 -3.74 18.01 6.31
C ARG A 46 -4.63 17.28 5.30
N PRO A 47 -4.08 16.37 4.50
CA PRO A 47 -4.88 15.62 3.55
C PRO A 47 -5.92 14.77 4.29
N GLN A 48 -7.14 14.81 3.81
CA GLN A 48 -8.24 14.00 4.29
C GLN A 48 -8.39 12.80 3.37
N LEU A 49 -8.20 11.59 3.89
CA LEU A 49 -8.40 10.35 3.15
C LEU A 49 -9.71 9.70 3.60
N TYR A 50 -10.70 9.76 2.74
CA TYR A 50 -11.95 9.03 2.93
C TYR A 50 -11.90 7.68 2.26
N ILE A 51 -12.43 6.65 2.91
CA ILE A 51 -12.52 5.31 2.36
C ILE A 51 -13.99 4.88 2.41
N ASP A 52 -14.55 4.53 1.26
CA ASP A 52 -15.89 3.93 1.22
C ASP A 52 -15.95 2.68 2.10
N GLY A 53 -16.99 2.54 2.91
CA GLY A 53 -17.11 1.45 3.87
C GLY A 53 -17.12 0.07 3.21
N ASN A 54 -17.68 -0.07 1.99
CA ASN A 54 -17.62 -1.32 1.25
C ASN A 54 -16.20 -1.59 0.72
N ALA A 55 -15.51 -0.57 0.25
CA ALA A 55 -14.11 -0.69 -0.17
C ALA A 55 -13.23 -1.14 1.00
N TYR A 56 -13.39 -0.51 2.17
CA TYR A 56 -12.67 -0.91 3.38
C TYR A 56 -12.97 -2.34 3.82
N LEU A 57 -14.24 -2.74 3.82
CA LEU A 57 -14.64 -4.09 4.18
C LEU A 57 -14.11 -5.14 3.20
N LYS A 58 -14.07 -4.84 1.89
CA LYS A 58 -13.42 -5.71 0.89
C LYS A 58 -11.95 -5.94 1.24
N MET A 59 -11.21 -4.87 1.53
CA MET A 59 -9.79 -4.96 1.92
C MET A 59 -9.60 -5.82 3.16
N LEU A 60 -10.39 -5.61 4.20
CA LEU A 60 -10.36 -6.42 5.42
C LEU A 60 -10.59 -7.91 5.12
N LEU A 61 -11.59 -8.24 4.29
CA LEU A 61 -11.90 -9.62 3.95
C LEU A 61 -10.82 -10.26 3.07
N TYR A 62 -10.22 -9.50 2.13
CA TYR A 62 -9.07 -9.98 1.37
C TYR A 62 -7.91 -10.40 2.28
N VAL A 63 -7.59 -9.56 3.27
CA VAL A 63 -6.50 -9.81 4.21
C VAL A 63 -6.82 -10.95 5.17
N ARG A 64 -8.03 -11.01 5.73
CA ARG A 64 -8.43 -12.04 6.71
C ARG A 64 -8.48 -13.44 6.13
N ASP A 65 -9.05 -13.57 4.93
CA ASP A 65 -9.31 -14.86 4.30
C ASP A 65 -8.06 -15.48 3.63
N THR A 66 -6.95 -14.77 3.58
CA THR A 66 -5.75 -15.21 2.87
C THR A 66 -4.63 -15.50 3.86
N SER A 67 -3.91 -16.60 3.67
CA SER A 67 -2.71 -16.94 4.44
C SER A 67 -1.41 -16.47 3.78
N THR A 68 -1.53 -15.89 2.59
CA THR A 68 -0.45 -15.35 1.75
C THR A 68 -0.69 -13.87 1.52
N GLU A 69 0.30 -13.16 1.00
CA GLU A 69 0.10 -11.78 0.57
C GLU A 69 -0.90 -11.73 -0.58
N ILE A 70 -1.72 -10.69 -0.60
CA ILE A 70 -2.72 -10.40 -1.62
C ILE A 70 -2.70 -8.90 -1.90
N ALA A 71 -2.86 -8.52 -3.15
CA ALA A 71 -2.87 -7.12 -3.56
C ALA A 71 -4.17 -6.76 -4.31
N TRP A 72 -4.47 -5.49 -4.35
CA TRP A 72 -5.66 -4.94 -5.01
C TRP A 72 -5.37 -3.55 -5.55
N HIS A 73 -6.10 -3.16 -6.58
CA HIS A 73 -6.19 -1.78 -7.05
C HIS A 73 -7.47 -1.13 -6.56
N GLY A 74 -7.54 0.19 -6.63
CA GLY A 74 -8.76 0.92 -6.30
C GLY A 74 -8.89 2.23 -7.04
N THR A 75 -10.13 2.65 -7.15
CA THR A 75 -10.51 3.95 -7.71
C THR A 75 -10.49 5.02 -6.64
N VAL A 76 -10.00 6.20 -7.02
CA VAL A 76 -9.89 7.34 -6.11
C VAL A 76 -10.42 8.59 -6.79
N GLU A 77 -11.30 9.28 -6.10
CA GLU A 77 -11.68 10.66 -6.40
C GLU A 77 -10.80 11.63 -5.62
N ARG A 78 -10.41 12.73 -6.24
CA ARG A 78 -9.56 13.75 -5.64
C ARG A 78 -10.20 15.13 -5.73
N ASP A 79 -10.26 15.80 -4.60
CA ASP A 79 -10.54 17.25 -4.51
C ASP A 79 -9.25 17.99 -4.14
N ILE A 80 -8.68 18.68 -5.14
CA ILE A 80 -7.41 19.41 -4.99
C ILE A 80 -7.57 20.63 -4.07
N GLU A 81 -8.72 21.29 -4.12
CA GLU A 81 -8.97 22.54 -3.37
C GLU A 81 -9.01 22.25 -1.87
N ASN A 82 -9.70 21.17 -1.49
CA ASN A 82 -9.86 20.75 -0.10
C ASN A 82 -8.78 19.78 0.39
N ASN A 83 -7.80 19.42 -0.46
CA ASN A 83 -6.79 18.41 -0.17
C ASN A 83 -7.39 17.07 0.29
N THR A 84 -8.41 16.60 -0.43
CA THR A 84 -9.20 15.43 -0.08
C THR A 84 -9.04 14.33 -1.12
N TYR A 85 -8.94 13.10 -0.65
CA TYR A 85 -8.88 11.89 -1.46
C TYR A 85 -9.96 10.92 -0.98
N THR A 86 -10.72 10.33 -1.91
CA THR A 86 -11.77 9.36 -1.57
C THR A 86 -11.54 8.06 -2.31
N ILE A 87 -11.17 6.99 -1.59
CA ILE A 87 -11.12 5.64 -2.17
C ILE A 87 -12.57 5.16 -2.28
N THR A 88 -13.07 5.08 -3.51
CA THR A 88 -14.47 4.78 -3.80
C THR A 88 -14.73 3.28 -3.96
N ASN A 89 -13.77 2.53 -4.48
CA ASN A 89 -13.88 1.09 -4.66
C ASN A 89 -12.51 0.40 -4.70
N VAL A 90 -12.49 -0.93 -4.49
CA VAL A 90 -11.28 -1.75 -4.64
C VAL A 90 -11.59 -3.03 -5.42
N PHE A 91 -10.59 -3.51 -6.17
CA PHE A 91 -10.69 -4.62 -7.09
C PHE A 91 -9.49 -5.54 -6.95
N LEU A 92 -9.73 -6.84 -6.92
CA LEU A 92 -8.67 -7.81 -7.16
C LEU A 92 -8.34 -7.84 -8.65
N TYR A 93 -7.08 -8.10 -8.95
CA TYR A 93 -6.57 -8.30 -10.30
C TYR A 93 -5.87 -9.65 -10.43
N PRO A 94 -5.59 -10.15 -11.64
CA PRO A 94 -4.89 -11.41 -11.85
C PRO A 94 -3.51 -11.43 -11.20
N GLN A 95 -3.32 -12.33 -10.22
CA GLN A 95 -2.11 -12.42 -9.43
C GLN A 95 -1.85 -13.85 -8.97
N ARG A 96 -0.58 -14.20 -8.83
CA ARG A 96 -0.12 -15.44 -8.19
C ARG A 96 0.26 -15.13 -6.77
N LEU A 97 -0.36 -15.83 -5.85
CA LEU A 97 -0.10 -15.68 -4.43
C LEU A 97 1.04 -16.62 -4.03
N THR A 98 2.10 -16.08 -3.43
CA THR A 98 3.18 -16.86 -2.83
C THR A 98 3.20 -16.63 -1.32
N ALA A 99 3.97 -17.40 -0.59
CA ALA A 99 4.05 -17.27 0.87
C ALA A 99 4.62 -15.92 1.34
N ALA A 100 5.33 -15.20 0.47
CA ALA A 100 6.09 -14.00 0.84
C ALA A 100 5.98 -12.85 -0.18
N THR A 101 5.29 -13.04 -1.30
CA THR A 101 5.16 -12.01 -2.34
C THR A 101 3.91 -12.20 -3.18
N VAL A 102 3.41 -11.10 -3.73
CA VAL A 102 2.41 -11.10 -4.80
C VAL A 102 3.15 -10.96 -6.13
N GLN A 103 2.88 -11.86 -7.07
CA GLN A 103 3.40 -11.77 -8.44
C GLN A 103 2.25 -11.50 -9.39
N THR A 104 2.35 -10.42 -10.15
CA THR A 104 1.38 -10.10 -11.19
C THR A 104 1.59 -11.02 -12.39
N ASP A 105 0.51 -11.66 -12.86
CA ASP A 105 0.50 -12.33 -14.16
C ASP A 105 0.31 -11.26 -15.23
N GLN A 106 1.40 -10.83 -15.85
CA GLN A 106 1.41 -9.65 -16.72
C GLN A 106 0.45 -9.75 -17.90
N GLU A 107 0.31 -10.93 -18.51
CA GLU A 107 -0.58 -11.11 -19.66
C GLU A 107 -2.04 -10.98 -19.25
N LYS A 108 -2.43 -11.70 -18.20
CA LYS A 108 -3.79 -11.61 -17.64
C LYS A 108 -4.09 -10.25 -17.04
N TYR A 109 -3.09 -9.59 -16.45
CA TYR A 109 -3.24 -8.24 -15.93
C TYR A 109 -3.52 -7.23 -17.03
N ASN A 110 -2.80 -7.31 -18.16
CA ASN A 110 -3.06 -6.44 -19.29
C ASN A 110 -4.49 -6.65 -19.84
N GLN A 111 -4.93 -7.91 -19.97
CA GLN A 111 -6.31 -8.22 -20.38
C GLN A 111 -7.34 -7.65 -19.38
N TRP A 112 -7.06 -7.78 -18.08
CA TRP A 112 -7.92 -7.23 -17.03
C TRP A 112 -8.02 -5.70 -17.13
N ILE A 113 -6.91 -5.00 -17.39
CA ILE A 113 -6.89 -3.55 -17.59
C ILE A 113 -7.73 -3.15 -18.82
N GLU A 114 -7.63 -3.91 -19.92
CA GLU A 114 -8.38 -3.66 -21.16
C GLU A 114 -9.90 -3.92 -21.00
N GLU A 115 -10.30 -4.75 -20.03
CA GLU A 115 -11.72 -5.02 -19.70
C GLU A 115 -12.37 -3.92 -18.84
N LEU A 116 -11.59 -3.02 -18.26
CA LEU A 116 -12.13 -1.93 -17.45
C LEU A 116 -12.78 -0.87 -18.34
N ASP A 117 -13.85 -0.27 -17.83
CA ASP A 117 -14.38 0.93 -18.45
C ASP A 117 -13.44 2.13 -18.26
N ASP A 118 -13.56 3.12 -19.14
CA ASP A 118 -12.67 4.28 -19.16
C ASP A 118 -12.69 5.07 -17.83
N ASP A 119 -13.83 5.19 -17.17
CA ASP A 119 -13.98 5.93 -15.92
C ASP A 119 -13.26 5.20 -14.79
N THR A 120 -13.45 3.88 -14.68
CA THR A 120 -12.73 3.05 -13.73
C THR A 120 -11.23 3.09 -13.99
N PHE A 121 -10.78 2.88 -15.21
CA PHE A 121 -9.36 2.91 -15.58
C PHE A 121 -8.70 4.25 -15.22
N ASN A 122 -9.33 5.35 -15.61
CA ASN A 122 -8.81 6.69 -15.34
C ASN A 122 -8.79 7.06 -13.85
N SER A 123 -9.59 6.38 -13.04
CA SER A 123 -9.67 6.60 -11.59
C SER A 123 -8.80 5.64 -10.78
N LEU A 124 -8.10 4.68 -11.40
CA LEU A 124 -7.20 3.75 -10.71
C LEU A 124 -5.96 4.49 -10.18
N ARG A 125 -6.05 5.00 -8.94
CA ARG A 125 -4.99 5.78 -8.28
C ARG A 125 -4.64 5.24 -6.90
N PHE A 126 -5.04 4.01 -6.62
CA PHE A 126 -4.78 3.34 -5.35
C PHE A 126 -4.31 1.90 -5.58
N GLN A 127 -3.27 1.51 -4.86
CA GLN A 127 -2.82 0.13 -4.76
C GLN A 127 -2.58 -0.22 -3.29
N GLY A 128 -3.18 -1.33 -2.87
CA GLY A 128 -2.94 -1.89 -1.55
C GLY A 128 -2.46 -3.33 -1.64
N HIS A 129 -1.75 -3.76 -0.62
CA HIS A 129 -1.42 -5.18 -0.43
C HIS A 129 -1.33 -5.53 1.05
N SER A 130 -1.35 -6.85 1.33
CA SER A 130 -1.26 -7.35 2.68
C SER A 130 0.13 -7.83 3.03
N HIS A 131 0.59 -7.54 4.24
CA HIS A 131 1.75 -8.15 4.88
C HIS A 131 1.37 -9.30 5.84
N VAL A 132 0.19 -9.89 5.64
CA VAL A 132 -0.37 -10.99 6.44
C VAL A 132 -0.21 -10.77 7.95
N ASN A 133 0.84 -11.34 8.57
CA ASN A 133 1.14 -11.24 10.00
C ASN A 133 2.38 -10.37 10.30
N PHE A 134 3.02 -9.80 9.29
CA PHE A 134 4.19 -8.96 9.46
C PHE A 134 3.81 -7.49 9.72
N GLY A 135 4.81 -6.68 10.06
CA GLY A 135 4.65 -5.24 10.17
C GLY A 135 4.30 -4.60 8.83
N VAL A 136 3.66 -3.45 8.87
CA VAL A 136 3.20 -2.71 7.67
C VAL A 136 4.23 -1.71 7.14
N THR A 137 5.51 -1.92 7.45
CA THR A 137 6.60 -1.14 6.87
C THR A 137 6.88 -1.60 5.45
N PRO A 138 6.96 -0.70 4.46
CA PRO A 138 7.30 -1.08 3.09
C PRO A 138 8.63 -1.84 3.01
N SER A 139 8.65 -2.94 2.28
CA SER A 139 9.86 -3.69 1.96
C SER A 139 10.68 -3.00 0.86
N GLY A 140 11.89 -3.50 0.57
CA GLY A 140 12.67 -3.03 -0.56
C GLY A 140 11.98 -3.23 -1.91
N THR A 141 11.21 -4.31 -2.05
CA THR A 141 10.41 -4.60 -3.26
C THR A 141 9.27 -3.59 -3.42
N ASP A 142 8.58 -3.25 -2.32
CA ASP A 142 7.51 -2.26 -2.34
C ASP A 142 8.04 -0.88 -2.74
N LEU A 143 9.17 -0.48 -2.17
CA LEU A 143 9.80 0.80 -2.51
C LEU A 143 10.27 0.86 -3.97
N ALA A 144 10.77 -0.24 -4.52
CA ALA A 144 11.11 -0.33 -5.94
C ALA A 144 9.87 -0.15 -6.82
N TYR A 145 8.79 -0.86 -6.52
CA TYR A 145 7.53 -0.73 -7.21
C TYR A 145 6.94 0.70 -7.13
N TYR A 146 7.01 1.34 -5.95
CA TYR A 146 6.55 2.73 -5.80
C TYR A 146 7.36 3.67 -6.69
N ASN A 147 8.68 3.49 -6.74
CA ASN A 147 9.53 4.29 -7.63
C ASN A 147 9.18 4.10 -9.12
N ASP A 148 8.92 2.85 -9.55
CA ASP A 148 8.54 2.56 -10.92
C ASP A 148 7.20 3.23 -11.28
N MET A 149 6.22 3.16 -10.38
CA MET A 149 4.94 3.84 -10.56
C MET A 149 5.11 5.36 -10.69
N LEU A 150 5.94 5.96 -9.85
CA LEU A 150 6.21 7.41 -9.92
C LEU A 150 6.84 7.87 -11.24
N GLN A 151 7.58 6.99 -11.93
CA GLN A 151 8.20 7.32 -13.22
C GLN A 151 7.18 7.37 -14.36
N ILE A 152 6.09 6.63 -14.27
CA ILE A 152 5.06 6.54 -15.31
C ILE A 152 3.88 7.49 -15.09
N LEU A 153 3.70 8.01 -13.88
CA LEU A 153 2.61 8.93 -13.56
C LEU A 153 2.79 10.29 -14.22
N PRO A 154 1.72 10.91 -14.75
CA PRO A 154 1.74 12.28 -15.20
C PRO A 154 2.16 13.26 -14.07
N LYS A 155 2.84 14.35 -14.42
CA LYS A 155 3.38 15.33 -13.45
C LYS A 155 2.31 16.04 -12.59
N ASN A 156 1.06 16.01 -13.00
CA ASN A 156 -0.07 16.64 -12.31
C ASN A 156 -1.00 15.61 -11.66
N ASP A 157 -0.54 14.39 -11.50
CA ASP A 157 -1.31 13.27 -10.97
C ASP A 157 -0.89 12.94 -9.53
N PHE A 158 -1.50 11.93 -8.96
CA PHE A 158 -1.21 11.41 -7.63
C PHE A 158 -1.34 9.90 -7.61
N TYR A 159 -0.80 9.26 -6.59
CA TYR A 159 -1.02 7.84 -6.33
C TYR A 159 -0.99 7.53 -4.83
N ILE A 160 -1.83 6.60 -4.40
CA ILE A 160 -1.93 6.17 -3.01
C ILE A 160 -1.48 4.73 -2.89
N PHE A 161 -0.55 4.46 -1.97
CA PHE A 161 -0.15 3.12 -1.59
C PHE A 161 -0.60 2.80 -0.17
N MET A 162 -0.98 1.56 0.06
CA MET A 162 -1.40 1.05 1.36
C MET A 162 -0.80 -0.31 1.63
N ILE A 163 -0.34 -0.52 2.85
CA ILE A 163 -0.02 -1.85 3.37
C ILE A 163 -0.94 -2.10 4.56
N MET A 164 -1.52 -3.29 4.62
CA MET A 164 -2.40 -3.72 5.68
C MET A 164 -2.00 -5.11 6.20
N ASN A 165 -2.21 -5.38 7.49
CA ASN A 165 -2.01 -6.73 8.04
C ASN A 165 -3.26 -7.26 8.76
N LYS A 166 -3.20 -8.51 9.21
CA LYS A 166 -4.31 -9.17 9.91
C LYS A 166 -4.64 -8.59 11.28
N SER A 167 -3.74 -7.78 11.84
CA SER A 167 -3.99 -7.03 13.08
C SER A 167 -4.66 -5.67 12.83
N ASN A 168 -5.11 -5.40 11.59
CA ASN A 168 -5.69 -4.14 11.13
C ASN A 168 -4.71 -2.94 11.22
N ALA A 169 -3.42 -3.19 11.40
CA ALA A 169 -2.43 -2.15 11.25
C ALA A 169 -2.31 -1.75 9.78
N VAL A 170 -2.17 -0.46 9.52
CA VAL A 170 -2.08 0.09 8.17
C VAL A 170 -0.98 1.13 8.05
N THR A 171 -0.40 1.19 6.86
CA THR A 171 0.48 2.30 6.44
C THR A 171 -0.06 2.85 5.14
N PHE A 172 -0.14 4.16 5.05
CA PHE A 172 -0.48 4.89 3.82
C PHE A 172 0.67 5.75 3.37
N LEU A 173 0.82 5.84 2.05
CA LEU A 173 1.69 6.81 1.40
C LEU A 173 0.89 7.44 0.26
N ILE A 174 0.78 8.77 0.26
CA ILE A 174 0.19 9.51 -0.85
C ILE A 174 1.31 10.27 -1.53
N TYR A 175 1.55 9.95 -2.80
CA TYR A 175 2.43 10.69 -3.67
C TYR A 175 1.59 11.65 -4.52
N ASP A 176 1.70 12.93 -4.25
CA ASP A 176 1.00 13.97 -4.99
C ASP A 176 2.00 14.77 -5.82
N LEU A 177 2.10 14.41 -7.12
CA LEU A 177 3.01 15.06 -8.04
C LEU A 177 2.55 16.49 -8.39
N ALA A 178 1.25 16.74 -8.40
CA ALA A 178 0.72 18.08 -8.68
C ALA A 178 1.14 19.10 -7.62
N THR A 179 1.24 18.69 -6.37
CA THR A 179 1.72 19.53 -5.27
C THR A 179 3.17 19.28 -4.89
N ASN A 180 3.83 18.34 -5.58
CA ASN A 180 5.20 17.88 -5.29
C ASN A 180 5.37 17.45 -3.82
N THR A 181 4.44 16.68 -3.29
CA THR A 181 4.40 16.35 -1.87
C THR A 181 4.19 14.84 -1.66
N ILE A 182 4.91 14.28 -0.69
CA ILE A 182 4.62 12.95 -0.14
C ILE A 182 3.98 13.15 1.23
N TYR A 183 2.84 12.49 1.45
CA TYR A 183 2.20 12.38 2.75
C TYR A 183 2.41 10.96 3.28
N GLU A 184 2.95 10.87 4.49
CA GLU A 184 3.07 9.61 5.23
C GLU A 184 1.86 9.43 6.16
N THR A 185 1.68 8.25 6.71
CA THR A 185 0.51 7.89 7.53
C THR A 185 0.18 8.89 8.63
N GLU A 186 1.19 9.46 9.28
CA GLU A 186 1.03 10.47 10.34
C GLU A 186 0.58 11.84 9.82
N ASP A 187 0.79 12.11 8.54
CA ASP A 187 0.35 13.36 7.91
C ASP A 187 -1.11 13.32 7.45
N ILE A 188 -1.74 12.13 7.40
CA ILE A 188 -3.03 11.89 6.78
C ILE A 188 -4.11 11.71 7.85
N ASP A 189 -5.24 12.39 7.70
CA ASP A 189 -6.43 12.12 8.49
C ASP A 189 -7.33 11.14 7.74
N VAL A 190 -7.48 9.92 8.29
CA VAL A 190 -8.20 8.82 7.63
C VAL A 190 -9.60 8.67 8.20
N HIS A 191 -10.60 8.60 7.32
CA HIS A 191 -12.02 8.48 7.65
C HIS A 191 -12.64 7.34 6.86
N ILE A 192 -13.45 6.50 7.52
CA ILE A 192 -14.27 5.51 6.84
C ILE A 192 -15.69 6.04 6.75
N ILE A 193 -16.20 6.15 5.54
CA ILE A 193 -17.57 6.65 5.29
C ILE A 193 -18.52 5.47 5.12
N SER A 194 -19.66 5.53 5.81
CA SER A 194 -20.68 4.49 5.69
C SER A 194 -21.29 4.47 4.30
N SER A 195 -21.36 3.30 3.69
CA SER A 195 -22.04 3.06 2.42
C SER A 195 -23.09 1.98 2.57
N ASN A 196 -24.04 1.92 1.62
CA ASN A 196 -25.01 0.84 1.59
C ASN A 196 -24.32 -0.48 1.26
N THR A 197 -24.49 -1.49 2.12
CA THR A 197 -23.85 -2.80 1.98
C THR A 197 -24.45 -3.55 0.78
N VAL A 198 -23.66 -3.74 -0.25
CA VAL A 198 -23.95 -4.66 -1.36
C VAL A 198 -23.56 -6.09 -0.95
N ASP A 199 -23.88 -7.08 -1.75
CA ASP A 199 -23.53 -8.49 -1.52
C ASP A 199 -22.01 -8.76 -1.62
N LEU A 200 -21.28 -8.30 -0.61
CA LEU A 200 -19.82 -8.30 -0.57
C LEU A 200 -19.21 -9.69 -0.47
N ILE A 201 -19.88 -10.63 0.23
CA ILE A 201 -19.33 -11.98 0.42
C ILE A 201 -19.29 -12.71 -0.91
N GLN A 202 -20.37 -12.62 -1.69
CA GLN A 202 -20.42 -13.24 -3.02
C GLN A 202 -19.44 -12.59 -3.98
N TYR A 203 -19.34 -11.25 -3.98
CA TYR A 203 -18.38 -10.51 -4.77
C TYR A 203 -16.94 -10.94 -4.46
N ILE A 204 -16.58 -11.04 -3.19
CA ILE A 204 -15.24 -11.42 -2.77
C ILE A 204 -14.91 -12.86 -3.16
N ALA A 205 -15.83 -13.80 -2.94
CA ALA A 205 -15.65 -15.21 -3.32
C ALA A 205 -15.45 -15.35 -4.84
N ALA A 206 -16.27 -14.68 -5.64
CA ALA A 206 -16.15 -14.66 -7.09
C ALA A 206 -14.84 -14.03 -7.56
N SER A 207 -14.46 -12.88 -6.99
CA SER A 207 -13.23 -12.16 -7.34
C SER A 207 -11.98 -12.98 -7.00
N LYS A 208 -11.94 -13.61 -5.82
CA LYS A 208 -10.82 -14.49 -5.44
C LYS A 208 -10.73 -15.71 -6.34
N SER A 209 -11.86 -16.33 -6.68
CA SER A 209 -11.88 -17.48 -7.59
C SER A 209 -11.42 -17.12 -9.00
N LYS A 210 -11.74 -15.91 -9.47
CA LYS A 210 -11.39 -15.43 -10.82
C LYS A 210 -9.93 -14.98 -10.91
N TYR A 211 -9.42 -14.28 -9.89
CA TYR A 211 -8.17 -13.52 -10.01
C TYR A 211 -7.00 -14.04 -9.16
N CYS A 212 -7.27 -14.93 -8.18
CA CYS A 212 -6.23 -15.44 -7.32
C CYS A 212 -5.92 -16.92 -7.64
N GLU A 213 -4.77 -17.16 -8.28
CA GLU A 213 -4.29 -18.53 -8.46
C GLU A 213 -3.75 -19.06 -7.12
N LYS A 214 -4.16 -20.26 -6.75
CA LYS A 214 -3.64 -20.93 -5.54
C LYS A 214 -2.17 -21.24 -5.72
N PRO A 215 -1.35 -21.14 -4.64
CA PRO A 215 0.04 -21.57 -4.71
C PRO A 215 0.12 -23.03 -5.17
N THR A 216 0.94 -23.30 -6.16
CA THR A 216 1.23 -24.68 -6.53
C THR A 216 1.95 -25.33 -5.35
N PRO A 217 1.51 -26.49 -4.83
CA PRO A 217 2.23 -27.19 -3.78
C PRO A 217 3.66 -27.40 -4.26
N ILE A 218 4.65 -26.95 -3.49
CA ILE A 218 6.04 -27.28 -3.74
C ILE A 218 6.14 -28.78 -3.48
N THR A 219 6.06 -29.58 -4.54
CA THR A 219 6.47 -30.98 -4.45
C THR A 219 7.95 -30.96 -4.07
N ASN A 220 8.28 -31.58 -2.94
CA ASN A 220 9.61 -31.68 -2.38
C ASN A 220 10.65 -32.03 -3.45
N THR A 221 11.18 -31.02 -4.11
CA THR A 221 12.47 -31.17 -4.76
C THR A 221 13.49 -31.02 -3.65
N SER A 222 14.19 -32.11 -3.39
CA SER A 222 15.31 -32.22 -2.44
C SER A 222 16.16 -30.96 -2.59
N TYR A 223 16.13 -30.09 -1.55
CA TYR A 223 17.11 -29.01 -1.44
C TYR A 223 18.49 -29.65 -1.44
N PRO A 224 19.43 -29.22 -2.29
CA PRO A 224 20.81 -29.60 -2.11
C PRO A 224 21.19 -29.13 -0.70
N SER A 225 21.64 -30.06 0.14
CA SER A 225 22.18 -29.75 1.45
C SER A 225 23.39 -28.83 1.24
N TRP A 226 23.21 -27.53 1.46
CA TRP A 226 24.35 -26.62 1.55
C TRP A 226 25.05 -26.94 2.86
N ASN A 227 26.18 -27.69 2.75
CA ASN A 227 27.12 -27.85 3.86
C ASN A 227 27.65 -26.43 4.17
N TYR A 228 27.16 -25.84 5.22
CA TYR A 228 27.80 -24.69 5.83
C TYR A 228 29.09 -25.17 6.49
N ASN A 229 30.19 -25.09 5.78
CA ASN A 229 31.48 -25.06 6.42
C ASN A 229 31.56 -23.73 7.18
N ASN A 230 31.61 -23.85 8.50
CA ASN A 230 31.88 -22.81 9.45
C ASN A 230 33.30 -22.24 9.23
N ASP A 231 33.46 -21.29 8.35
CA ASP A 231 34.60 -20.39 8.33
C ASP A 231 34.23 -19.12 7.55
N LEU A 232 33.47 -18.25 8.18
CA LEU A 232 33.33 -16.88 7.68
C LEU A 232 33.30 -15.91 8.86
N TYR A 233 34.38 -15.19 8.98
CA TYR A 233 34.62 -14.00 9.76
C TYR A 233 33.36 -13.20 10.01
N VAL A 234 32.95 -13.13 11.27
CA VAL A 234 31.98 -12.16 11.76
C VAL A 234 32.72 -10.83 11.90
N GLY A 235 32.86 -10.12 10.79
CA GLY A 235 33.12 -8.69 10.84
C GLY A 235 31.84 -8.00 11.29
N THR A 236 31.86 -7.41 12.47
CA THR A 236 30.84 -6.48 12.92
C THR A 236 30.82 -5.28 11.97
N ARG A 237 29.97 -5.35 10.94
CA ARG A 237 29.60 -4.15 10.20
C ARG A 237 28.59 -3.43 11.06
N ASP A 238 28.99 -2.27 11.56
CA ASP A 238 28.05 -1.30 12.12
C ASP A 238 26.95 -1.07 11.09
N LEU A 239 25.75 -1.54 11.39
CA LEU A 239 24.58 -1.24 10.58
C LEU A 239 24.36 0.27 10.64
N PRO A 240 24.12 0.94 9.49
CA PRO A 240 23.77 2.34 9.51
C PRO A 240 22.54 2.54 10.43
N PRO A 241 22.44 3.67 11.14
CA PRO A 241 21.34 3.92 12.05
C PRO A 241 20.04 3.70 11.31
N THR A 242 19.20 2.80 11.86
CA THR A 242 17.89 2.46 11.33
C THR A 242 17.10 3.76 11.18
N LYS A 243 16.65 4.04 9.95
CA LYS A 243 15.68 5.12 9.73
C LYS A 243 14.53 4.92 10.70
N PRO A 244 13.97 6.00 11.28
CA PRO A 244 12.81 5.86 12.18
C PRO A 244 11.73 5.08 11.44
N THR A 245 11.23 4.04 12.08
CA THR A 245 10.16 3.20 11.57
C THR A 245 8.95 4.09 11.32
N PRO A 246 8.29 4.02 10.14
CA PRO A 246 7.06 4.76 9.90
C PRO A 246 6.07 4.48 11.04
N LYS A 247 5.43 5.51 11.56
CA LYS A 247 4.42 5.33 12.61
C LYS A 247 3.23 4.60 12.01
N THR A 248 2.88 3.48 12.61
CA THR A 248 1.68 2.71 12.28
C THR A 248 0.46 3.39 12.89
N LYS A 249 -0.60 3.57 12.12
CA LYS A 249 -1.87 4.08 12.61
C LYS A 249 -2.84 2.90 12.75
N GLU A 250 -3.38 2.72 13.94
CA GLU A 250 -4.51 1.82 14.13
C GLU A 250 -5.79 2.58 13.79
N ILE A 251 -6.56 2.06 12.84
CA ILE A 251 -7.87 2.58 12.53
C ILE A 251 -8.85 1.84 13.44
N ASN A 252 -9.35 2.54 14.47
CA ASN A 252 -10.39 2.02 15.36
C ASN A 252 -11.73 2.02 14.62
N PHE A 253 -11.97 0.93 13.90
CA PHE A 253 -13.25 0.62 13.30
C PHE A 253 -13.70 -0.73 13.84
N ASP A 254 -14.88 -0.79 14.47
CA ASP A 254 -15.38 -2.06 15.00
C ASP A 254 -15.90 -2.94 13.87
N VAL A 255 -14.96 -3.70 13.32
CA VAL A 255 -15.21 -4.66 12.23
C VAL A 255 -16.20 -5.73 12.68
N ASN A 256 -16.21 -6.09 13.97
CA ASN A 256 -17.06 -7.15 14.47
C ASN A 256 -18.53 -6.72 14.46
N ASP A 257 -18.82 -5.48 14.84
CA ASP A 257 -20.16 -4.88 14.73
C ASP A 257 -20.65 -4.86 13.29
N MET A 258 -19.77 -4.54 12.35
CA MET A 258 -20.11 -4.51 10.93
C MET A 258 -20.31 -5.92 10.37
N LEU A 259 -19.46 -6.88 10.72
CA LEU A 259 -19.59 -8.27 10.32
C LEU A 259 -20.83 -8.94 10.94
N GLU A 260 -21.12 -8.70 12.22
CA GLU A 260 -22.35 -9.17 12.86
C GLU A 260 -23.61 -8.61 12.18
N THR A 261 -23.56 -7.35 11.79
CA THR A 261 -24.68 -6.72 11.07
C THR A 261 -24.91 -7.38 9.70
N ILE A 262 -23.82 -7.69 9.00
CA ILE A 262 -23.83 -8.40 7.74
C ILE A 262 -24.35 -9.82 7.94
N GLU A 263 -23.83 -10.58 8.89
CA GLU A 263 -24.28 -11.96 9.16
C GLU A 263 -25.76 -12.02 9.56
N LYS A 264 -26.25 -11.10 10.40
CA LYS A 264 -27.67 -11.00 10.77
C LYS A 264 -28.54 -10.74 9.55
N LYS A 265 -28.09 -9.90 8.61
CA LYS A 265 -28.83 -9.60 7.38
C LYS A 265 -28.89 -10.78 6.43
N TYR A 266 -27.82 -11.59 6.32
CA TYR A 266 -27.75 -12.76 5.47
C TYR A 266 -28.45 -14.01 6.04
N LYS A 267 -28.46 -14.20 7.35
CA LYS A 267 -29.25 -15.29 7.97
C LYS A 267 -30.74 -15.21 7.65
N ASN A 268 -31.24 -14.04 7.29
CA ASN A 268 -32.66 -13.83 6.96
C ASN A 268 -32.96 -13.89 5.45
N VAL A 269 -31.97 -14.01 4.59
CA VAL A 269 -32.17 -14.17 3.14
C VAL A 269 -32.33 -15.66 2.83
N LYS A 270 -33.57 -16.17 2.88
CA LYS A 270 -33.88 -17.48 2.33
C LYS A 270 -33.57 -17.45 0.83
N VAL A 271 -32.60 -18.24 0.41
CA VAL A 271 -32.36 -18.53 -1.01
C VAL A 271 -33.62 -19.13 -1.56
N LYS A 272 -34.38 -18.36 -2.35
CA LYS A 272 -35.47 -18.89 -3.14
C LYS A 272 -34.86 -19.83 -4.17
N GLY A 273 -34.95 -21.12 -3.88
CA GLY A 273 -34.43 -22.15 -4.76
C GLY A 273 -35.00 -22.00 -6.18
N SER A 274 -34.12 -21.98 -7.15
CA SER A 274 -34.48 -22.14 -8.56
C SER A 274 -35.18 -23.47 -8.74
N LYS A 275 -36.48 -23.46 -8.97
CA LYS A 275 -37.20 -24.63 -9.48
C LYS A 275 -36.66 -24.95 -10.87
N LYS A 276 -35.93 -26.08 -10.97
CA LYS A 276 -35.65 -26.68 -12.27
C LYS A 276 -37.01 -27.01 -12.94
N LYS A 277 -37.17 -26.50 -14.13
CA LYS A 277 -38.03 -27.09 -15.15
C LYS A 277 -37.17 -27.73 -16.21
#